data_5707cf2f1921406842e45141bd2d6cf3
#
_entry.id   5707cf2f1921406842e45141bd2d6cf3
#
_cell.length_a   1.000
_cell.length_b   1.000
_cell.length_c   1.000
_cell.angle_alpha   90.00
_cell.angle_beta   90.00
_cell.angle_gamma   90.00
#
_symmetry.space_group_name_H-M   'P 1'
#
loop_
_entity.id
_entity.type
_entity.pdbx_description
1 polymer ?
#
loop_
_entity_poly.entity_id
_entity_poly.type
_entity_poly.pdbx_seq_one_letter_code
_entity_poly.pdbx_strand_id
1 'polypeptide(L)'
;MTAWQTRSAALGAIAVALALAVLAARTGERESARAGRPEGADEKRWQAVAPGRVEPASGTIKIAPPVMGVIAQVLVKVNDKVFAGEPLVRLADTEARARLAAAEAQIAFRVRARNEEAAPPQPARPAPQRRGETAPAESDKAAARRRAEDAVADAVKAAAQAQADLDKAAVDRRAGTAADATVEAARAALARAQDAVRKQRAELRRIEADPGTPLPTFADGQVNVARAEAAAAAAALDQLTIRAPISGTVLQVNAKPGELAAPSNAQPLLVIADVSALRVRAELDERDLGDIKVGQPALIRSDAFRGREVAGKVSFIAPIVEQSRLNRPGQRNVTDVDVVEVLVDVAQPDPLAVGMKVDVYFQPEGR
;
A
#
# COMPACT_ATOMS: atom_id res chain seq x y z
N MET A 1 -62.21 54.53 59.83
CA MET A 1 -61.82 53.25 59.15
C MET A 1 -61.40 53.52 57.70
N THR A 2 -60.40 54.36 57.41
CA THR A 2 -60.02 54.67 56.00
C THR A 2 -58.53 55.00 55.79
N ALA A 3 -57.68 54.79 56.78
CA ALA A 3 -56.25 55.15 56.60
C ALA A 3 -55.30 53.96 56.43
N TRP A 4 -55.80 52.74 56.47
CA TRP A 4 -54.92 51.53 56.39
C TRP A 4 -54.93 50.87 55.03
N GLN A 5 -55.91 51.06 54.19
CA GLN A 5 -55.98 50.47 52.82
C GLN A 5 -55.14 51.21 51.79
N THR A 6 -54.82 52.47 51.98
CA THR A 6 -54.02 53.27 51.06
C THR A 6 -52.49 52.98 51.17
N ARG A 7 -52.03 52.51 52.35
CA ARG A 7 -50.59 52.17 52.54
C ARG A 7 -50.19 50.82 51.94
N SER A 8 -51.10 49.87 51.89
CA SER A 8 -50.84 48.54 51.28
C SER A 8 -50.82 48.59 49.76
N ALA A 9 -51.56 49.45 49.10
CA ALA A 9 -51.56 49.63 47.65
C ALA A 9 -50.26 50.29 47.14
N ALA A 10 -49.72 51.27 47.93
CA ALA A 10 -48.47 51.95 47.59
C ALA A 10 -47.24 51.06 47.71
N LEU A 11 -47.17 50.13 48.69
CA LEU A 11 -46.11 49.19 48.86
C LEU A 11 -46.13 48.08 47.78
N GLY A 12 -47.32 47.67 47.35
CA GLY A 12 -47.46 46.70 46.22
C GLY A 12 -47.00 47.28 44.89
N ALA A 13 -47.27 48.51 44.57
CA ALA A 13 -46.83 49.17 43.33
C ALA A 13 -45.32 49.39 43.28
N ILE A 14 -44.68 49.71 44.43
CA ILE A 14 -43.18 49.82 44.49
C ILE A 14 -42.53 48.50 44.35
N ALA A 15 -43.06 47.39 44.88
CA ALA A 15 -42.50 46.03 44.71
C ALA A 15 -42.62 45.55 43.29
N VAL A 16 -43.72 45.82 42.59
CA VAL A 16 -43.87 45.43 41.13
C VAL A 16 -42.97 46.28 40.24
N ALA A 17 -42.81 47.61 40.54
CA ALA A 17 -41.89 48.44 39.79
C ALA A 17 -40.39 47.99 39.93
N LEU A 18 -40.01 47.62 41.17
CA LEU A 18 -38.68 47.11 41.45
C LEU A 18 -38.45 45.72 40.78
N ALA A 19 -39.43 44.81 40.74
CA ALA A 19 -39.37 43.56 40.08
C ALA A 19 -39.26 43.71 38.55
N LEU A 20 -39.97 44.64 37.93
CA LEU A 20 -39.87 44.96 36.49
C LEU A 20 -38.55 45.61 36.13
N ALA A 21 -37.99 46.49 37.02
CA ALA A 21 -36.65 47.06 36.78
C ALA A 21 -35.53 46.04 36.86
N VAL A 22 -35.64 45.10 37.82
CA VAL A 22 -34.64 43.94 37.87
C VAL A 22 -34.80 42.99 36.71
N LEU A 23 -36.00 42.77 36.18
CA LEU A 23 -36.23 41.97 35.01
C LEU A 23 -35.69 42.64 33.73
N ALA A 24 -35.87 43.96 33.59
CA ALA A 24 -35.33 44.76 32.49
C ALA A 24 -33.82 44.86 32.55
N ALA A 25 -33.20 44.97 33.72
CA ALA A 25 -31.75 44.95 33.88
C ALA A 25 -31.16 43.58 33.51
N ARG A 26 -31.83 42.45 33.84
CA ARG A 26 -31.38 41.11 33.46
C ARG A 26 -31.58 40.77 31.98
N THR A 27 -32.55 41.38 31.30
CA THR A 27 -32.71 41.21 29.86
C THR A 27 -31.72 42.06 29.08
N GLY A 28 -31.38 43.28 29.55
CA GLY A 28 -30.35 44.14 28.95
C GLY A 28 -28.95 43.57 29.06
N GLU A 29 -28.60 42.89 30.17
CA GLU A 29 -27.30 42.22 30.31
C GLU A 29 -27.17 40.96 29.43
N ARG A 30 -28.26 40.28 29.10
CA ARG A 30 -28.24 39.16 28.17
C ARG A 30 -28.12 39.57 26.70
N GLU A 31 -28.58 40.75 26.36
CA GLU A 31 -28.46 41.30 24.99
C GLU A 31 -27.09 41.95 24.78
N SER A 32 -26.51 42.58 25.81
CA SER A 32 -25.14 43.12 25.77
C SER A 32 -24.06 42.04 25.78
N ALA A 33 -24.32 40.86 26.37
CA ALA A 33 -23.40 39.72 26.35
C ALA A 33 -23.38 38.98 24.99
N ARG A 34 -24.35 39.26 24.11
CA ARG A 34 -24.41 38.72 22.74
C ARG A 34 -23.81 39.65 21.70
N ALA A 35 -23.57 40.91 22.02
CA ALA A 35 -23.06 41.94 21.10
C ALA A 35 -21.55 42.18 21.23
N GLY A 36 -20.77 41.18 21.57
CA GLY A 36 -19.33 41.37 21.81
C GLY A 36 -18.41 40.23 21.41
N ARG A 37 -18.76 39.46 20.38
CA ARG A 37 -17.77 38.66 19.66
C ARG A 37 -17.48 39.41 18.38
N PRO A 38 -16.28 39.95 18.21
CA PRO A 38 -15.91 40.55 16.92
C PRO A 38 -15.82 39.41 15.91
N GLU A 39 -16.90 39.14 15.20
CA GLU A 39 -16.93 38.23 14.03
C GLU A 39 -16.09 38.73 12.85
N GLY A 40 -15.49 39.92 12.98
CA GLY A 40 -14.79 40.59 11.87
C GLY A 40 -13.27 40.72 12.02
N ALA A 41 -12.66 40.24 13.11
CA ALA A 41 -11.20 40.43 13.30
C ALA A 41 -10.33 39.29 12.71
N ASP A 42 -10.89 38.11 12.47
CA ASP A 42 -10.15 36.98 11.87
C ASP A 42 -10.36 36.84 10.35
N GLU A 43 -11.46 37.40 9.79
CA GLU A 43 -11.76 37.24 8.35
C GLU A 43 -10.80 37.98 7.40
N LYS A 44 -10.10 39.01 7.89
CA LYS A 44 -9.10 39.73 7.05
C LYS A 44 -7.72 39.06 6.98
N ARG A 45 -7.52 37.96 7.64
CA ARG A 45 -6.23 37.27 7.74
C ARG A 45 -6.06 36.17 6.69
N TRP A 46 -7.12 35.71 6.09
CA TRP A 46 -7.16 34.58 5.17
C TRP A 46 -7.81 35.00 3.86
N GLN A 47 -7.25 34.54 2.73
CA GLN A 47 -7.85 34.79 1.41
C GLN A 47 -9.05 33.87 1.19
N ALA A 48 -8.92 32.59 1.58
CA ALA A 48 -10.00 31.63 1.52
C ALA A 48 -9.84 30.58 2.62
N VAL A 49 -10.93 29.86 2.93
CA VAL A 49 -10.94 28.71 3.82
C VAL A 49 -11.67 27.56 3.14
N ALA A 50 -11.03 26.42 3.04
CA ALA A 50 -11.60 25.25 2.40
C ALA A 50 -11.57 24.03 3.32
N PRO A 51 -12.68 23.27 3.42
CA PRO A 51 -12.66 21.98 4.09
C PRO A 51 -11.79 21.01 3.29
N GLY A 52 -11.08 20.15 3.99
CA GLY A 52 -10.18 19.18 3.36
C GLY A 52 -10.10 17.87 4.11
N ARG A 53 -9.44 16.92 3.47
CA ARG A 53 -9.13 15.62 4.05
C ARG A 53 -7.65 15.32 3.89
N VAL A 54 -7.06 14.82 4.97
CA VAL A 54 -5.65 14.39 4.98
C VAL A 54 -5.52 13.08 4.22
N GLU A 55 -4.58 13.03 3.28
CA GLU A 55 -4.25 11.86 2.46
C GLU A 55 -2.73 11.64 2.43
N PRO A 56 -2.26 10.40 2.21
CA PRO A 56 -0.86 10.17 1.87
C PRO A 56 -0.52 10.88 0.56
N ALA A 57 0.65 11.48 0.46
CA ALA A 57 1.07 12.15 -0.78
C ALA A 57 1.14 11.18 -1.98
N SER A 58 1.52 9.92 -1.73
CA SER A 58 1.53 8.83 -2.72
C SER A 58 0.16 8.20 -3.01
N GLY A 59 -0.89 8.63 -2.27
CA GLY A 59 -2.19 7.98 -2.29
C GLY A 59 -2.25 6.68 -1.48
N THR A 60 -3.41 6.03 -1.50
CA THR A 60 -3.63 4.74 -0.82
C THR A 60 -3.70 3.61 -1.84
N ILE A 61 -3.06 2.48 -1.54
CA ILE A 61 -3.12 1.28 -2.37
C ILE A 61 -4.07 0.29 -1.73
N LYS A 62 -5.10 -0.08 -2.48
CA LYS A 62 -6.08 -1.11 -2.12
C LYS A 62 -5.58 -2.44 -2.64
N ILE A 63 -5.35 -3.40 -1.75
CA ILE A 63 -4.83 -4.73 -2.10
C ILE A 63 -5.99 -5.70 -2.18
N ALA A 64 -6.15 -6.31 -3.36
CA ALA A 64 -7.07 -7.40 -3.64
C ALA A 64 -6.29 -8.69 -3.91
N PRO A 65 -6.89 -9.89 -3.73
CA PRO A 65 -6.24 -11.14 -4.08
C PRO A 65 -6.14 -11.28 -5.60
N PRO A 66 -5.03 -11.80 -6.15
CA PRO A 66 -4.91 -12.03 -7.59
C PRO A 66 -5.74 -13.23 -8.08
N VAL A 67 -6.01 -14.17 -7.18
CA VAL A 67 -6.81 -15.38 -7.42
C VAL A 67 -7.80 -15.61 -6.29
N MET A 68 -8.86 -16.37 -6.57
CA MET A 68 -9.81 -16.77 -5.55
C MET A 68 -9.22 -17.86 -4.65
N GLY A 69 -9.45 -17.73 -3.34
CA GLY A 69 -9.00 -18.73 -2.36
C GLY A 69 -9.45 -18.42 -0.94
N VAL A 70 -9.42 -19.41 -0.07
CA VAL A 70 -9.71 -19.22 1.35
C VAL A 70 -8.49 -18.59 2.04
N ILE A 71 -8.70 -17.58 2.85
CA ILE A 71 -7.65 -16.94 3.65
C ILE A 71 -7.20 -17.90 4.75
N ALA A 72 -5.98 -18.40 4.65
CA ALA A 72 -5.38 -19.26 5.66
C ALA A 72 -4.82 -18.45 6.83
N GLN A 73 -4.14 -17.35 6.53
CA GLN A 73 -3.48 -16.52 7.55
C GLN A 73 -3.37 -15.07 7.11
N VAL A 74 -3.62 -14.15 8.06
CA VAL A 74 -3.32 -12.73 7.94
C VAL A 74 -2.07 -12.44 8.76
N LEU A 75 -1.01 -11.93 8.11
CA LEU A 75 0.32 -11.79 8.69
C LEU A 75 0.59 -10.38 9.23
N VAL A 76 -0.34 -9.44 9.05
CA VAL A 76 -0.17 -8.03 9.41
C VAL A 76 -1.37 -7.51 10.19
N LYS A 77 -1.12 -6.45 10.96
CA LYS A 77 -2.13 -5.70 11.72
C LYS A 77 -2.16 -4.25 11.22
N VAL A 78 -3.23 -3.54 11.61
CA VAL A 78 -3.33 -2.09 11.39
C VAL A 78 -2.15 -1.39 12.08
N ASN A 79 -1.58 -0.41 11.41
CA ASN A 79 -0.41 0.36 11.83
C ASN A 79 0.94 -0.37 11.74
N ASP A 80 1.00 -1.59 11.19
CA ASP A 80 2.27 -2.25 10.93
C ASP A 80 3.01 -1.56 9.77
N LYS A 81 4.32 -1.38 9.93
CA LYS A 81 5.21 -0.98 8.85
C LYS A 81 5.59 -2.21 8.02
N VAL A 82 5.38 -2.13 6.73
CA VAL A 82 5.69 -3.19 5.77
C VAL A 82 6.65 -2.68 4.70
N PHE A 83 7.46 -3.58 4.14
CA PHE A 83 8.33 -3.28 3.01
C PHE A 83 7.80 -3.92 1.73
N ALA A 84 8.15 -3.34 0.59
CA ALA A 84 7.82 -3.92 -0.71
C ALA A 84 8.26 -5.40 -0.79
N GLY A 85 7.36 -6.27 -1.30
CA GLY A 85 7.56 -7.71 -1.41
C GLY A 85 7.26 -8.52 -0.15
N GLU A 86 7.03 -7.91 1.01
CA GLU A 86 6.69 -8.65 2.24
C GLU A 86 5.33 -9.34 2.15
N PRO A 87 5.20 -10.56 2.70
CA PRO A 87 3.93 -11.28 2.73
C PRO A 87 2.96 -10.63 3.72
N LEU A 88 1.73 -10.37 3.27
CA LEU A 88 0.66 -9.74 4.03
C LEU A 88 -0.44 -10.73 4.39
N VAL A 89 -0.86 -11.54 3.41
CA VAL A 89 -1.91 -12.54 3.57
C VAL A 89 -1.51 -13.80 2.83
N ARG A 90 -1.78 -14.96 3.40
CA ARG A 90 -1.66 -16.27 2.76
C ARG A 90 -3.03 -16.87 2.54
N LEU A 91 -3.27 -17.31 1.32
CA LEU A 91 -4.40 -18.15 0.99
C LEU A 91 -4.06 -19.63 1.25
N ALA A 92 -5.05 -20.49 1.30
CA ALA A 92 -4.85 -21.93 1.46
C ALA A 92 -4.05 -22.49 0.28
N ASP A 93 -2.90 -23.08 0.55
CA ASP A 93 -1.88 -23.43 -0.45
C ASP A 93 -1.56 -24.92 -0.55
N THR A 94 -2.27 -25.76 0.22
CA THR A 94 -2.00 -27.21 0.33
C THR A 94 -2.02 -27.90 -1.06
N GLU A 95 -3.01 -27.59 -1.88
CA GLU A 95 -3.14 -28.17 -3.22
C GLU A 95 -2.04 -27.68 -4.15
N ALA A 96 -1.73 -26.37 -4.13
CA ALA A 96 -0.68 -25.80 -4.95
C ALA A 96 0.71 -26.35 -4.59
N ARG A 97 0.97 -26.54 -3.28
CA ARG A 97 2.20 -27.21 -2.81
C ARG A 97 2.30 -28.65 -3.28
N ALA A 98 1.20 -29.40 -3.22
CA ALA A 98 1.19 -30.79 -3.71
C ALA A 98 1.44 -30.85 -5.22
N ARG A 99 0.85 -29.92 -6.01
CA ARG A 99 1.10 -29.80 -7.45
C ARG A 99 2.56 -29.49 -7.75
N LEU A 100 3.16 -28.54 -7.02
CA LEU A 100 4.57 -28.21 -7.18
C LEU A 100 5.47 -29.42 -6.87
N ALA A 101 5.23 -30.10 -5.74
CA ALA A 101 5.99 -31.29 -5.35
C ALA A 101 5.89 -32.41 -6.40
N ALA A 102 4.71 -32.62 -7.00
CA ALA A 102 4.53 -33.59 -8.06
C ALA A 102 5.33 -33.20 -9.34
N ALA A 103 5.30 -31.92 -9.71
CA ALA A 103 6.07 -31.41 -10.85
C ALA A 103 7.59 -31.51 -10.63
N GLU A 104 8.07 -31.24 -9.42
CA GLU A 104 9.48 -31.42 -9.04
C GLU A 104 9.91 -32.90 -9.11
N ALA A 105 9.07 -33.82 -8.63
CA ALA A 105 9.33 -35.27 -8.77
C ALA A 105 9.39 -35.69 -10.22
N GLN A 106 8.56 -35.09 -11.09
CA GLN A 106 8.60 -35.36 -12.55
C GLN A 106 9.92 -34.89 -13.17
N ILE A 107 10.45 -33.73 -12.76
CA ILE A 107 11.79 -33.28 -13.20
C ILE A 107 12.83 -34.30 -12.81
N ALA A 108 12.87 -34.76 -11.54
CA ALA A 108 13.86 -35.74 -11.08
C ALA A 108 13.79 -37.03 -11.89
N PHE A 109 12.59 -37.53 -12.17
CA PHE A 109 12.38 -38.69 -13.02
C PHE A 109 12.93 -38.50 -14.44
N ARG A 110 12.58 -37.35 -15.08
CA ARG A 110 13.04 -37.07 -16.46
C ARG A 110 14.56 -36.86 -16.56
N VAL A 111 15.15 -36.18 -15.58
CA VAL A 111 16.62 -36.01 -15.50
C VAL A 111 17.31 -37.35 -15.37
N ARG A 112 16.79 -38.26 -14.55
CA ARG A 112 17.33 -39.59 -14.39
C ARG A 112 17.24 -40.40 -15.70
N ALA A 113 16.09 -40.43 -16.36
CA ALA A 113 15.89 -41.07 -17.62
C ALA A 113 16.84 -40.53 -18.72
N ARG A 114 17.01 -39.21 -18.81
CA ARG A 114 17.99 -38.57 -19.72
C ARG A 114 19.41 -39.04 -19.45
N ASN A 115 19.81 -39.11 -18.19
CA ASN A 115 21.18 -39.51 -17.83
C ASN A 115 21.42 -41.00 -18.08
N GLU A 116 20.41 -41.84 -17.89
CA GLU A 116 20.48 -43.28 -18.22
C GLU A 116 20.61 -43.51 -19.75
N GLU A 117 19.89 -42.71 -20.56
CA GLU A 117 19.99 -42.76 -22.03
C GLU A 117 21.36 -42.24 -22.53
N ALA A 118 21.93 -41.23 -21.86
CA ALA A 118 23.24 -40.67 -22.19
C ALA A 118 24.42 -41.52 -21.68
N ALA A 119 24.18 -42.53 -20.83
CA ALA A 119 25.21 -43.42 -20.33
C ALA A 119 25.72 -44.31 -21.46
N PRO A 120 27.07 -44.45 -21.67
CA PRO A 120 27.59 -45.34 -22.68
C PRO A 120 27.12 -46.78 -22.39
N PRO A 121 26.73 -47.55 -23.38
CA PRO A 121 26.33 -48.94 -23.18
C PRO A 121 27.45 -49.69 -22.45
N GLN A 122 27.10 -50.39 -21.37
CA GLN A 122 28.05 -51.23 -20.66
C GLN A 122 28.77 -52.16 -21.65
N PRO A 123 30.10 -52.29 -21.57
CA PRO A 123 30.85 -53.04 -22.57
C PRO A 123 30.47 -54.51 -22.52
N ALA A 124 29.60 -54.93 -23.43
CA ALA A 124 29.48 -56.35 -23.83
C ALA A 124 30.66 -56.64 -24.72
N ARG A 125 31.67 -57.38 -24.18
CA ARG A 125 32.87 -57.98 -24.82
C ARG A 125 33.54 -57.16 -25.94
N PRO A 126 34.87 -57.10 -25.98
CA PRO A 126 35.62 -56.25 -26.89
C PRO A 126 35.46 -56.74 -28.33
N ALA A 127 34.78 -55.91 -29.14
CA ALA A 127 34.89 -56.02 -30.61
C ALA A 127 35.92 -55.00 -31.07
N PRO A 128 36.67 -55.28 -32.19
CA PRO A 128 37.81 -54.50 -32.61
C PRO A 128 37.42 -53.09 -33.01
N GLN A 129 38.14 -52.13 -32.40
CA GLN A 129 38.00 -50.70 -32.63
C GLN A 129 38.26 -50.33 -34.09
N ARG A 130 37.21 -49.85 -34.79
CA ARG A 130 37.42 -49.01 -35.96
C ARG A 130 37.53 -47.53 -35.46
N ARG A 131 38.76 -47.03 -35.62
CA ARG A 131 39.04 -45.57 -35.46
C ARG A 131 38.21 -44.82 -36.49
N GLY A 132 37.25 -44.03 -36.00
CA GLY A 132 36.55 -43.04 -36.78
C GLY A 132 36.45 -41.78 -35.86
N GLU A 133 37.43 -40.91 -36.09
CA GLU A 133 37.48 -39.59 -35.43
C GLU A 133 36.37 -38.72 -35.97
N THR A 134 35.38 -38.35 -35.13
CA THR A 134 34.67 -37.04 -35.20
C THR A 134 33.62 -36.85 -34.10
N ALA A 135 33.70 -37.51 -32.95
CA ALA A 135 32.67 -37.39 -31.91
C ALA A 135 32.96 -36.55 -30.65
N PRO A 136 34.14 -35.95 -30.37
CA PRO A 136 34.36 -35.27 -29.09
C PRO A 136 33.77 -33.87 -29.00
N ALA A 137 33.82 -33.07 -30.07
CA ALA A 137 33.45 -31.65 -29.98
C ALA A 137 31.95 -31.38 -29.88
N GLU A 138 31.09 -32.18 -30.52
CA GLU A 138 29.63 -32.03 -30.41
C GLU A 138 29.08 -32.53 -29.07
N SER A 139 29.66 -33.62 -28.53
CA SER A 139 29.32 -34.14 -27.22
C SER A 139 29.65 -33.13 -26.10
N ASP A 140 30.79 -32.41 -26.21
CA ASP A 140 31.24 -31.45 -25.23
C ASP A 140 30.33 -30.21 -25.19
N LYS A 141 29.91 -29.70 -26.34
CA LYS A 141 28.98 -28.57 -26.45
C LYS A 141 27.58 -28.94 -25.95
N ALA A 142 27.08 -30.11 -26.25
CA ALA A 142 25.82 -30.62 -25.70
C ALA A 142 25.89 -30.76 -24.18
N ALA A 143 27.00 -31.29 -23.65
CA ALA A 143 27.22 -31.39 -22.22
C ALA A 143 27.34 -29.99 -21.55
N ALA A 144 27.99 -29.02 -22.21
CA ALA A 144 28.09 -27.65 -21.72
C ALA A 144 26.69 -26.98 -21.62
N ARG A 145 25.82 -27.17 -22.64
CA ARG A 145 24.44 -26.67 -22.60
C ARG A 145 23.66 -27.28 -21.45
N ARG A 146 23.69 -28.60 -21.27
CA ARG A 146 23.00 -29.30 -20.17
C ARG A 146 23.47 -28.78 -18.80
N ARG A 147 24.79 -28.57 -18.61
CA ARG A 147 25.32 -27.99 -17.39
C ARG A 147 24.82 -26.57 -17.16
N ALA A 148 24.72 -25.75 -18.20
CA ALA A 148 24.18 -24.42 -18.10
C ALA A 148 22.66 -24.41 -17.78
N GLU A 149 21.89 -25.31 -18.40
CA GLU A 149 20.46 -25.52 -18.08
C GLU A 149 20.27 -25.97 -16.62
N ASP A 150 21.08 -26.91 -16.13
CA ASP A 150 21.07 -27.37 -14.75
C ASP A 150 21.46 -26.22 -13.78
N ALA A 151 22.49 -25.43 -14.12
CA ALA A 151 22.91 -24.25 -13.33
C ALA A 151 21.81 -23.16 -13.22
N VAL A 152 21.05 -22.96 -14.32
CA VAL A 152 19.86 -22.06 -14.25
C VAL A 152 18.82 -22.62 -13.30
N ALA A 153 18.53 -23.93 -13.36
CA ALA A 153 17.55 -24.56 -12.47
C ALA A 153 17.97 -24.46 -11.00
N ASP A 154 19.24 -24.70 -10.69
CA ASP A 154 19.79 -24.57 -9.33
C ASP A 154 19.76 -23.13 -8.84
N ALA A 155 20.10 -22.16 -9.69
CA ALA A 155 20.01 -20.75 -9.34
C ALA A 155 18.57 -20.29 -9.07
N VAL A 156 17.59 -20.77 -9.84
CA VAL A 156 16.16 -20.50 -9.61
C VAL A 156 15.71 -21.08 -8.26
N LYS A 157 16.12 -22.31 -7.94
CA LYS A 157 15.82 -22.94 -6.65
C LYS A 157 16.44 -22.17 -5.49
N ALA A 158 17.68 -21.71 -5.61
CA ALA A 158 18.35 -20.87 -4.61
C ALA A 158 17.63 -19.53 -4.41
N ALA A 159 17.13 -18.91 -5.49
CA ALA A 159 16.36 -17.68 -5.40
C ALA A 159 15.00 -17.90 -4.69
N ALA A 160 14.31 -19.02 -4.97
CA ALA A 160 13.07 -19.37 -4.27
C ALA A 160 13.31 -19.60 -2.77
N GLN A 161 14.41 -20.27 -2.41
CA GLN A 161 14.78 -20.45 -1.00
C GLN A 161 15.09 -19.10 -0.32
N ALA A 162 15.86 -18.23 -0.95
CA ALA A 162 16.17 -16.90 -0.43
C ALA A 162 14.91 -16.04 -0.26
N GLN A 163 13.90 -16.20 -1.13
CA GLN A 163 12.60 -15.55 -0.95
C GLN A 163 11.85 -16.10 0.27
N ALA A 164 11.84 -17.40 0.46
CA ALA A 164 11.21 -18.02 1.64
C ALA A 164 11.88 -17.58 2.95
N ASP A 165 13.21 -17.44 2.94
CA ASP A 165 13.98 -16.96 4.10
C ASP A 165 13.67 -15.48 4.40
N LEU A 166 13.52 -14.63 3.38
CA LEU A 166 13.07 -13.26 3.54
C LEU A 166 11.65 -13.19 4.10
N ASP A 167 10.72 -13.99 3.58
CA ASP A 167 9.34 -14.04 4.08
C ASP A 167 9.30 -14.43 5.57
N LYS A 168 10.12 -15.41 5.95
CA LYS A 168 10.26 -15.84 7.35
C LYS A 168 10.83 -14.70 8.20
N ALA A 169 11.93 -14.09 7.79
CA ALA A 169 12.56 -12.98 8.51
C ALA A 169 11.60 -11.80 8.70
N ALA A 170 10.75 -11.49 7.70
CA ALA A 170 9.75 -10.44 7.78
C ALA A 170 8.65 -10.76 8.81
N VAL A 171 8.20 -12.01 8.87
CA VAL A 171 7.22 -12.47 9.88
C VAL A 171 7.83 -12.44 11.28
N ASP A 172 9.06 -12.95 11.45
CA ASP A 172 9.77 -13.00 12.72
C ASP A 172 10.04 -11.57 13.25
N ARG A 173 10.37 -10.62 12.38
CA ARG A 173 10.51 -9.21 12.75
C ARG A 173 9.21 -8.64 13.34
N ARG A 174 8.07 -8.87 12.70
CA ARG A 174 6.76 -8.40 13.19
C ARG A 174 6.37 -9.07 14.51
N ALA A 175 6.78 -10.30 14.71
CA ALA A 175 6.62 -11.01 16.00
C ALA A 175 7.58 -10.50 17.09
N GLY A 176 8.53 -9.61 16.76
CA GLY A 176 9.54 -9.11 17.69
C GLY A 176 10.67 -10.09 17.97
N THR A 177 10.78 -11.17 17.19
CA THR A 177 11.80 -12.24 17.38
C THR A 177 13.02 -12.05 16.49
N ALA A 178 12.98 -11.14 15.50
CA ALA A 178 14.11 -10.81 14.63
C ALA A 178 14.33 -9.30 14.54
N ALA A 179 15.59 -8.90 14.37
CA ALA A 179 15.98 -7.50 14.17
C ALA A 179 15.78 -7.06 12.70
N ASP A 180 15.64 -5.76 12.46
CA ASP A 180 15.57 -5.19 11.10
C ASP A 180 16.78 -5.58 10.25
N ALA A 181 17.97 -5.65 10.85
CA ALA A 181 19.19 -6.10 10.17
C ALA A 181 19.07 -7.51 9.57
N THR A 182 18.31 -8.41 10.18
CA THR A 182 18.06 -9.77 9.67
C THR A 182 17.24 -9.72 8.38
N VAL A 183 16.23 -8.87 8.32
CA VAL A 183 15.40 -8.67 7.11
C VAL A 183 16.23 -8.07 5.98
N GLU A 184 17.06 -7.06 6.29
CA GLU A 184 17.95 -6.45 5.29
C GLU A 184 18.99 -7.45 4.76
N ALA A 185 19.55 -8.29 5.63
CA ALA A 185 20.47 -9.35 5.21
C ALA A 185 19.79 -10.38 4.30
N ALA A 186 18.56 -10.80 4.63
CA ALA A 186 17.77 -11.71 3.80
C ALA A 186 17.40 -11.09 2.44
N ARG A 187 17.03 -9.79 2.42
CA ARG A 187 16.79 -9.04 1.19
C ARG A 187 18.02 -8.97 0.29
N ALA A 188 19.19 -8.70 0.86
CA ALA A 188 20.45 -8.71 0.14
C ALA A 188 20.82 -10.10 -0.38
N ALA A 189 20.47 -11.17 0.35
CA ALA A 189 20.65 -12.55 -0.10
C ALA A 189 19.76 -12.88 -1.30
N LEU A 190 18.48 -12.48 -1.26
CA LEU A 190 17.55 -12.63 -2.39
C LEU A 190 18.04 -11.87 -3.63
N ALA A 191 18.47 -10.63 -3.48
CA ALA A 191 19.00 -9.84 -4.59
C ALA A 191 20.20 -10.53 -5.25
N ARG A 192 21.14 -11.07 -4.45
CA ARG A 192 22.29 -11.85 -4.96
C ARG A 192 21.85 -13.13 -5.68
N ALA A 193 20.87 -13.86 -5.17
CA ALA A 193 20.34 -15.05 -5.79
C ALA A 193 19.64 -14.73 -7.13
N GLN A 194 18.87 -13.64 -7.20
CA GLN A 194 18.27 -13.16 -8.44
C GLN A 194 19.33 -12.73 -9.48
N ASP A 195 20.41 -12.10 -9.05
CA ASP A 195 21.54 -11.77 -9.92
C ASP A 195 22.21 -13.03 -10.48
N ALA A 196 22.36 -14.08 -9.66
CA ALA A 196 22.88 -15.36 -10.12
C ALA A 196 21.97 -15.98 -11.19
N VAL A 197 20.64 -15.94 -11.02
CA VAL A 197 19.69 -16.40 -12.05
C VAL A 197 19.89 -15.62 -13.36
N ARG A 198 20.03 -14.29 -13.29
CA ARG A 198 20.27 -13.46 -14.50
C ARG A 198 21.56 -13.83 -15.21
N LYS A 199 22.64 -14.04 -14.46
CA LYS A 199 23.95 -14.44 -15.00
C LYS A 199 23.89 -15.81 -15.65
N GLN A 200 23.30 -16.80 -14.99
CA GLN A 200 23.20 -18.17 -15.54
C GLN A 200 22.32 -18.21 -16.80
N ARG A 201 21.21 -17.47 -16.83
CA ARG A 201 20.39 -17.35 -18.04
C ARG A 201 21.12 -16.65 -19.20
N ALA A 202 21.97 -15.68 -18.90
CA ALA A 202 22.79 -15.03 -19.93
C ALA A 202 23.85 -15.98 -20.51
N GLU A 203 24.48 -16.79 -19.67
CA GLU A 203 25.45 -17.80 -20.11
C GLU A 203 24.78 -18.91 -20.95
N LEU A 204 23.61 -19.41 -20.53
CA LEU A 204 22.84 -20.36 -21.31
C LEU A 204 22.53 -19.81 -22.71
N ARG A 205 22.01 -18.58 -22.79
CA ARG A 205 21.75 -17.95 -24.12
C ARG A 205 22.99 -17.80 -24.97
N ARG A 206 24.15 -17.53 -24.36
CA ARG A 206 25.42 -17.45 -25.06
C ARG A 206 25.83 -18.80 -25.67
N ILE A 207 25.66 -19.88 -24.91
CA ILE A 207 25.94 -21.24 -25.38
C ILE A 207 24.98 -21.65 -26.52
N GLU A 208 23.68 -21.31 -26.35
CA GLU A 208 22.64 -21.61 -27.38
C GLU A 208 22.85 -20.81 -28.67
N ALA A 209 23.39 -19.61 -28.57
CA ALA A 209 23.69 -18.77 -29.74
C ALA A 209 24.93 -19.21 -30.52
N ASP A 210 25.77 -20.12 -29.98
CA ASP A 210 26.94 -20.66 -30.71
C ASP A 210 26.47 -21.60 -31.83
N PRO A 211 26.77 -21.29 -33.10
CA PRO A 211 26.30 -22.07 -34.26
C PRO A 211 26.73 -23.57 -34.26
N GLY A 212 27.71 -23.93 -33.42
CA GLY A 212 28.16 -25.31 -33.28
C GLY A 212 27.48 -26.05 -32.13
N THR A 213 26.52 -25.46 -31.43
CA THR A 213 25.80 -26.12 -30.33
C THR A 213 24.69 -27.01 -30.91
N PRO A 214 24.72 -28.36 -30.64
CA PRO A 214 23.70 -29.24 -31.16
C PRO A 214 22.32 -28.94 -30.53
N LEU A 215 21.28 -29.19 -31.29
CA LEU A 215 19.90 -29.05 -30.80
C LEU A 215 19.64 -29.98 -29.60
N PRO A 216 18.71 -29.63 -28.70
CA PRO A 216 18.27 -30.48 -27.61
C PRO A 216 17.83 -31.86 -28.13
N THR A 217 18.24 -32.93 -27.47
CA THR A 217 17.69 -34.25 -27.71
C THR A 217 16.23 -34.32 -27.27
N PHE A 218 15.52 -35.38 -27.66
CA PHE A 218 14.15 -35.60 -27.18
C PHE A 218 14.09 -35.70 -25.67
N ALA A 219 15.03 -36.35 -25.02
CA ALA A 219 15.14 -36.46 -23.57
C ALA A 219 15.40 -35.09 -22.91
N ASP A 220 16.29 -34.25 -23.50
CA ASP A 220 16.50 -32.87 -23.04
C ASP A 220 15.20 -32.06 -23.14
N GLY A 221 14.46 -32.21 -24.25
CA GLY A 221 13.17 -31.58 -24.45
C GLY A 221 12.15 -31.97 -23.37
N GLN A 222 12.09 -33.24 -22.99
CA GLN A 222 11.21 -33.71 -21.92
C GLN A 222 11.59 -33.11 -20.53
N VAL A 223 12.88 -32.98 -20.24
CA VAL A 223 13.32 -32.30 -18.99
C VAL A 223 12.92 -30.83 -19.00
N ASN A 224 13.05 -30.14 -20.13
CA ASN A 224 12.68 -28.74 -20.24
C ASN A 224 11.17 -28.51 -20.11
N VAL A 225 10.34 -29.41 -20.66
CA VAL A 225 8.87 -29.38 -20.44
C VAL A 225 8.54 -29.57 -18.96
N ALA A 226 9.12 -30.59 -18.30
CA ALA A 226 8.89 -30.79 -16.87
C ALA A 226 9.32 -29.60 -16.00
N ARG A 227 10.42 -28.92 -16.35
CA ARG A 227 10.87 -27.68 -15.69
C ARG A 227 9.88 -26.55 -15.90
N ALA A 228 9.32 -26.40 -17.10
CA ALA A 228 8.30 -25.40 -17.38
C ALA A 228 7.01 -25.65 -16.58
N GLU A 229 6.59 -26.91 -16.46
CA GLU A 229 5.44 -27.31 -15.64
C GLU A 229 5.67 -27.00 -14.15
N ALA A 230 6.86 -27.30 -13.61
CA ALA A 230 7.21 -26.96 -12.24
C ALA A 230 7.28 -25.44 -12.02
N ALA A 231 7.80 -24.69 -12.98
CA ALA A 231 7.80 -23.22 -12.92
C ALA A 231 6.38 -22.64 -12.90
N ALA A 232 5.47 -23.21 -13.72
CA ALA A 232 4.06 -22.81 -13.71
C ALA A 232 3.38 -23.13 -12.36
N ALA A 233 3.65 -24.31 -11.78
CA ALA A 233 3.13 -24.70 -10.46
C ALA A 233 3.71 -23.79 -9.34
N ALA A 234 4.98 -23.43 -9.41
CA ALA A 234 5.61 -22.49 -8.48
C ALA A 234 5.00 -21.08 -8.57
N ALA A 235 4.76 -20.59 -9.79
CA ALA A 235 4.09 -19.30 -10.00
C ALA A 235 2.65 -19.31 -9.45
N ALA A 236 1.90 -20.39 -9.65
CA ALA A 236 0.56 -20.56 -9.09
C ALA A 236 0.57 -20.57 -7.54
N LEU A 237 1.58 -21.21 -6.93
CA LEU A 237 1.78 -21.18 -5.48
C LEU A 237 2.12 -19.76 -4.98
N ASP A 238 2.97 -19.02 -5.68
CA ASP A 238 3.35 -17.66 -5.29
C ASP A 238 2.15 -16.70 -5.33
N GLN A 239 1.21 -16.87 -6.26
CA GLN A 239 -0.04 -16.09 -6.32
C GLN A 239 -0.93 -16.25 -5.09
N LEU A 240 -0.76 -17.32 -4.31
CA LEU A 240 -1.48 -17.54 -3.04
C LEU A 240 -0.87 -16.77 -1.87
N THR A 241 0.29 -16.14 -2.07
CA THR A 241 0.91 -15.25 -1.09
C THR A 241 0.75 -13.80 -1.55
N ILE A 242 -0.14 -13.06 -0.91
CA ILE A 242 -0.42 -11.67 -1.22
C ILE A 242 0.66 -10.81 -0.56
N ARG A 243 1.38 -10.04 -1.38
CA ARG A 243 2.55 -9.25 -0.96
C ARG A 243 2.29 -7.76 -1.03
N ALA A 244 3.06 -6.98 -0.26
CA ALA A 244 3.06 -5.52 -0.31
C ALA A 244 3.68 -5.03 -1.63
N PRO A 245 2.98 -4.24 -2.45
CA PRO A 245 3.54 -3.69 -3.68
C PRO A 245 4.53 -2.54 -3.42
N ILE A 246 4.38 -1.84 -2.30
CA ILE A 246 5.26 -0.76 -1.87
C ILE A 246 5.63 -0.91 -0.39
N SER A 247 6.67 -0.22 0.04
CA SER A 247 6.95 -0.01 1.46
C SER A 247 5.99 1.06 2.01
N GLY A 248 5.49 0.86 3.23
CA GLY A 248 4.54 1.80 3.84
C GLY A 248 3.94 1.27 5.14
N THR A 249 2.80 1.83 5.52
CA THR A 249 2.06 1.46 6.72
C THR A 249 0.71 0.86 6.34
N VAL A 250 0.30 -0.18 7.04
CA VAL A 250 -1.03 -0.81 6.89
C VAL A 250 -2.07 0.08 7.55
N LEU A 251 -2.95 0.68 6.75
CA LEU A 251 -4.02 1.57 7.22
C LEU A 251 -5.27 0.81 7.62
N GLN A 252 -5.59 -0.28 6.90
CA GLN A 252 -6.81 -1.06 7.13
C GLN A 252 -6.57 -2.53 6.81
N VAL A 253 -7.17 -3.41 7.61
CA VAL A 253 -7.18 -4.86 7.42
C VAL A 253 -8.62 -5.33 7.45
N ASN A 254 -9.13 -5.79 6.31
CA ASN A 254 -10.48 -6.36 6.19
C ASN A 254 -10.45 -7.89 6.08
N ALA A 255 -9.28 -8.45 5.76
CA ALA A 255 -9.09 -9.89 5.62
C ALA A 255 -9.20 -10.60 6.97
N LYS A 256 -9.93 -11.72 7.01
CA LYS A 256 -10.03 -12.60 8.18
C LYS A 256 -9.72 -14.05 7.79
N PRO A 257 -8.98 -14.79 8.62
CA PRO A 257 -8.77 -16.22 8.39
C PRO A 257 -10.10 -16.97 8.27
N GLY A 258 -10.19 -17.89 7.31
CA GLY A 258 -11.39 -18.67 7.01
C GLY A 258 -12.35 -18.00 6.01
N GLU A 259 -12.21 -16.72 5.68
CA GLU A 259 -13.03 -16.06 4.67
C GLU A 259 -12.57 -16.39 3.25
N LEU A 260 -13.51 -16.38 2.31
CA LEU A 260 -13.22 -16.51 0.88
C LEU A 260 -12.80 -15.16 0.31
N ALA A 261 -11.59 -15.08 -0.20
CA ALA A 261 -11.08 -13.94 -0.93
C ALA A 261 -11.26 -14.14 -2.43
N ALA A 262 -11.75 -13.11 -3.12
CA ALA A 262 -11.90 -13.12 -4.57
C ALA A 262 -11.52 -11.76 -5.17
N PRO A 263 -10.96 -11.71 -6.41
CA PRO A 263 -10.59 -10.46 -7.07
C PRO A 263 -11.78 -9.49 -7.26
N SER A 264 -12.99 -10.02 -7.36
CA SER A 264 -14.26 -9.29 -7.57
C SER A 264 -14.87 -8.73 -6.27
N ASN A 265 -14.28 -8.97 -5.11
CA ASN A 265 -14.83 -8.47 -3.85
C ASN A 265 -14.83 -6.94 -3.83
N ALA A 266 -15.96 -6.34 -3.44
CA ALA A 266 -16.12 -4.88 -3.36
C ALA A 266 -15.17 -4.25 -2.34
N GLN A 267 -14.76 -4.98 -1.30
CA GLN A 267 -13.82 -4.52 -0.29
C GLN A 267 -12.42 -5.09 -0.54
N PRO A 268 -11.37 -4.26 -0.51
CA PRO A 268 -10.00 -4.73 -0.57
C PRO A 268 -9.67 -5.53 0.70
N LEU A 269 -8.76 -6.50 0.60
CA LEU A 269 -8.25 -7.23 1.76
C LEU A 269 -7.52 -6.32 2.74
N LEU A 270 -6.75 -5.41 2.19
CA LEU A 270 -5.86 -4.50 2.92
C LEU A 270 -5.80 -3.15 2.22
N VAL A 271 -5.54 -2.10 2.98
CA VAL A 271 -5.18 -0.77 2.46
C VAL A 271 -3.84 -0.38 3.06
N ILE A 272 -2.89 -0.06 2.21
CA ILE A 272 -1.56 0.41 2.61
C ILE A 272 -1.26 1.77 1.99
N ALA A 273 -0.40 2.54 2.65
CA ALA A 273 0.13 3.79 2.11
C ALA A 273 1.48 4.14 2.72
N ASP A 274 2.23 4.96 2.01
CA ASP A 274 3.37 5.65 2.58
C ASP A 274 2.87 6.89 3.32
N VAL A 275 2.97 6.87 4.65
CA VAL A 275 2.54 7.97 5.53
C VAL A 275 3.67 8.90 5.93
N SER A 276 4.87 8.74 5.35
CA SER A 276 6.02 9.61 5.60
C SER A 276 5.80 11.04 5.09
N ALA A 277 5.00 11.18 4.03
CA ALA A 277 4.57 12.45 3.46
C ALA A 277 3.04 12.47 3.36
N LEU A 278 2.44 13.50 3.96
CA LEU A 278 1.00 13.73 3.91
C LEU A 278 0.69 14.97 3.08
N ARG A 279 -0.49 14.99 2.49
CA ARG A 279 -1.09 16.16 1.85
C ARG A 279 -2.55 16.30 2.26
N VAL A 280 -3.09 17.48 2.11
CA VAL A 280 -4.51 17.74 2.29
C VAL A 280 -5.13 17.94 0.92
N ARG A 281 -6.19 17.21 0.65
CA ARG A 281 -7.10 17.43 -0.45
C ARG A 281 -8.20 18.36 0.05
N ALA A 282 -8.15 19.62 -0.34
CA ALA A 282 -9.10 20.65 0.05
C ALA A 282 -10.10 20.92 -1.09
N GLU A 283 -11.37 21.14 -0.75
CA GLU A 283 -12.42 21.53 -1.68
C GLU A 283 -12.63 23.05 -1.59
N LEU A 284 -12.00 23.80 -2.50
CA LEU A 284 -12.10 25.25 -2.57
C LEU A 284 -13.35 25.66 -3.35
N ASP A 285 -14.11 26.64 -2.87
CA ASP A 285 -15.22 27.23 -3.62
C ASP A 285 -14.70 27.85 -4.92
N GLU A 286 -15.39 27.64 -6.05
CA GLU A 286 -15.00 28.18 -7.37
C GLU A 286 -14.82 29.71 -7.33
N ARG A 287 -15.60 30.40 -6.48
CA ARG A 287 -15.53 31.87 -6.35
C ARG A 287 -14.19 32.38 -5.83
N ASP A 288 -13.50 31.55 -5.02
CA ASP A 288 -12.23 31.91 -4.40
C ASP A 288 -11.02 31.45 -5.23
N LEU A 289 -11.28 30.75 -6.36
CA LEU A 289 -10.22 30.18 -7.20
C LEU A 289 -9.25 31.23 -7.77
N GLY A 290 -9.77 32.41 -8.10
CA GLY A 290 -8.96 33.51 -8.66
C GLY A 290 -7.87 34.05 -7.74
N ASP A 291 -8.04 33.86 -6.44
CA ASP A 291 -7.14 34.38 -5.41
C ASP A 291 -6.08 33.36 -4.95
N ILE A 292 -6.19 32.07 -5.36
CA ILE A 292 -5.30 31.01 -4.89
C ILE A 292 -4.32 30.63 -6.00
N LYS A 293 -3.04 30.45 -5.62
CA LYS A 293 -1.96 30.10 -6.53
C LYS A 293 -1.15 28.91 -6.02
N VAL A 294 -0.59 28.15 -6.97
CA VAL A 294 0.39 27.12 -6.66
C VAL A 294 1.63 27.76 -6.02
N GLY A 295 2.09 27.19 -4.93
CA GLY A 295 3.20 27.71 -4.14
C GLY A 295 2.80 28.57 -2.95
N GLN A 296 1.54 28.95 -2.82
CA GLN A 296 1.00 29.76 -1.76
C GLN A 296 1.06 29.02 -0.40
N PRO A 297 1.44 29.72 0.70
CA PRO A 297 1.41 29.14 2.02
C PRO A 297 -0.03 28.95 2.51
N ALA A 298 -0.26 27.87 3.24
CA ALA A 298 -1.52 27.55 3.87
C ALA A 298 -1.31 27.05 5.29
N LEU A 299 -2.30 27.25 6.16
CA LEU A 299 -2.35 26.70 7.49
C LEU A 299 -3.48 25.66 7.57
N ILE A 300 -3.17 24.52 8.14
CA ILE A 300 -4.07 23.40 8.29
C ILE A 300 -4.47 23.32 9.76
N ARG A 301 -5.77 23.34 10.03
CA ARG A 301 -6.33 23.21 11.37
C ARG A 301 -7.26 22.02 11.44
N SER A 302 -7.30 21.35 12.57
CA SER A 302 -8.23 20.26 12.86
C SER A 302 -8.90 20.49 14.20
N ASP A 303 -10.20 20.22 14.27
CA ASP A 303 -10.95 20.25 15.53
C ASP A 303 -10.43 19.24 16.57
N ALA A 304 -9.79 18.16 16.11
CA ALA A 304 -9.20 17.15 16.98
C ALA A 304 -7.98 17.68 17.76
N PHE A 305 -7.26 18.67 17.22
CA PHE A 305 -6.05 19.24 17.80
C PHE A 305 -6.18 20.75 17.97
N ARG A 306 -7.08 21.14 18.87
CA ARG A 306 -7.38 22.57 19.13
C ARG A 306 -6.10 23.34 19.49
N GLY A 307 -5.87 24.46 18.78
CA GLY A 307 -4.72 25.33 18.99
C GLY A 307 -3.41 24.88 18.32
N ARG A 308 -3.39 23.75 17.60
CA ARG A 308 -2.27 23.38 16.74
C ARG A 308 -2.57 23.74 15.30
N GLU A 309 -1.62 24.42 14.69
CA GLU A 309 -1.63 24.80 13.28
C GLU A 309 -0.47 24.07 12.60
N VAL A 310 -0.76 23.41 11.49
CA VAL A 310 0.25 22.72 10.69
C VAL A 310 0.46 23.53 9.43
N ALA A 311 1.71 23.89 9.15
CA ALA A 311 2.06 24.62 7.93
C ALA A 311 1.98 23.70 6.72
N GLY A 312 1.46 24.22 5.62
CA GLY A 312 1.39 23.57 4.34
C GLY A 312 1.64 24.53 3.18
N LYS A 313 1.76 24.00 1.99
CA LYS A 313 1.97 24.76 0.76
C LYS A 313 1.10 24.18 -0.35
N VAL A 314 0.43 25.04 -1.09
CA VAL A 314 -0.36 24.64 -2.28
C VAL A 314 0.58 24.03 -3.30
N SER A 315 0.40 22.75 -3.62
CA SER A 315 1.21 22.02 -4.60
C SER A 315 0.51 21.87 -5.95
N PHE A 316 -0.82 21.82 -5.95
CA PHE A 316 -1.59 21.60 -7.17
C PHE A 316 -3.00 22.19 -7.04
N ILE A 317 -3.54 22.69 -8.13
CA ILE A 317 -4.93 23.14 -8.27
C ILE A 317 -5.51 22.37 -9.46
N ALA A 318 -6.61 21.65 -9.24
CA ALA A 318 -7.23 20.86 -10.30
C ALA A 318 -7.83 21.75 -11.40
N PRO A 319 -7.65 21.42 -12.68
CA PRO A 319 -8.22 22.19 -13.79
C PRO A 319 -9.69 21.83 -14.07
N ILE A 320 -10.38 21.26 -13.09
CA ILE A 320 -11.77 20.81 -13.20
C ILE A 320 -12.56 21.27 -11.99
N VAL A 321 -13.80 21.70 -12.23
CA VAL A 321 -14.78 22.03 -11.20
C VAL A 321 -15.66 20.80 -10.98
N GLU A 322 -15.82 20.38 -9.74
CA GLU A 322 -16.64 19.24 -9.34
C GLU A 322 -17.64 19.65 -8.26
N GLN A 323 -18.67 18.85 -8.04
CA GLN A 323 -19.58 19.04 -6.90
C GLN A 323 -18.92 18.59 -5.59
N SER A 324 -19.11 19.36 -4.51
CA SER A 324 -18.52 19.05 -3.20
C SER A 324 -18.95 17.68 -2.69
N ARG A 325 -17.95 16.90 -2.24
CA ARG A 325 -18.12 15.58 -1.61
C ARG A 325 -17.98 15.64 -0.08
N LEU A 326 -17.51 16.77 0.46
CA LEU A 326 -17.29 16.96 1.89
C LEU A 326 -18.47 17.69 2.52
N ASN A 327 -19.31 16.98 3.29
CA ASN A 327 -20.40 17.59 4.03
C ASN A 327 -19.90 18.48 5.17
N ARG A 328 -20.28 19.74 5.21
CA ARG A 328 -20.09 20.63 6.37
C ARG A 328 -21.16 20.32 7.44
N PRO A 329 -20.78 20.17 8.73
CA PRO A 329 -21.75 20.02 9.79
C PRO A 329 -22.70 21.22 9.84
N GLY A 330 -24.01 21.01 9.68
CA GLY A 330 -25.05 22.02 9.82
C GLY A 330 -25.73 22.52 8.55
N GLN A 331 -25.26 22.16 7.35
CA GLN A 331 -25.96 22.48 6.10
C GLN A 331 -26.87 21.32 5.68
N ARG A 332 -28.14 21.59 5.49
CA ARG A 332 -29.17 20.60 5.10
C ARG A 332 -29.26 20.35 3.59
N ASN A 333 -28.64 21.16 2.73
CA ASN A 333 -28.65 21.03 1.27
C ASN A 333 -27.26 21.43 0.73
N VAL A 334 -26.38 20.45 0.47
CA VAL A 334 -25.01 20.65 -0.01
C VAL A 334 -24.83 20.22 -1.45
N THR A 335 -25.91 20.01 -2.17
CA THR A 335 -25.84 19.37 -3.50
C THR A 335 -25.44 20.34 -4.63
N ASP A 336 -25.17 21.62 -4.33
CA ASP A 336 -25.06 22.64 -5.38
C ASP A 336 -23.87 23.62 -5.17
N VAL A 337 -22.82 23.19 -4.49
CA VAL A 337 -21.60 24.00 -4.39
C VAL A 337 -20.56 23.43 -5.33
N ASP A 338 -20.22 24.21 -6.35
CA ASP A 338 -19.14 23.92 -7.27
C ASP A 338 -17.80 24.20 -6.59
N VAL A 339 -16.94 23.19 -6.57
CA VAL A 339 -15.64 23.26 -5.89
C VAL A 339 -14.50 22.85 -6.80
N VAL A 340 -13.35 23.41 -6.54
CA VAL A 340 -12.08 23.04 -7.17
C VAL A 340 -11.23 22.33 -6.15
N GLU A 341 -10.67 21.18 -6.55
CA GLU A 341 -9.76 20.43 -5.72
C GLU A 341 -8.39 21.11 -5.66
N VAL A 342 -7.93 21.41 -4.44
CA VAL A 342 -6.61 21.97 -4.17
C VAL A 342 -5.82 21.01 -3.30
N LEU A 343 -4.63 20.63 -3.76
CA LEU A 343 -3.72 19.81 -2.98
C LEU A 343 -2.73 20.70 -2.24
N VAL A 344 -2.64 20.47 -0.93
CA VAL A 344 -1.73 21.20 -0.05
C VAL A 344 -0.77 20.21 0.60
N ASP A 345 0.51 20.31 0.28
CA ASP A 345 1.53 19.48 0.88
C ASP A 345 1.79 19.93 2.32
N VAL A 346 1.86 18.96 3.23
CA VAL A 346 2.03 19.18 4.66
C VAL A 346 3.51 19.20 5.00
N ALA A 347 3.98 20.25 5.68
CA ALA A 347 5.39 20.39 6.04
C ALA A 347 5.83 19.36 7.09
N GLN A 348 4.97 19.06 8.05
CA GLN A 348 5.20 18.07 9.10
C GLN A 348 3.96 17.21 9.29
N PRO A 349 4.06 15.88 9.07
CA PRO A 349 2.91 14.97 9.16
C PRO A 349 2.26 14.91 10.56
N ASP A 350 3.07 15.00 11.63
CA ASP A 350 2.57 14.97 13.01
C ASP A 350 1.88 16.30 13.39
N PRO A 351 0.68 16.30 13.97
CA PRO A 351 -0.09 15.17 14.50
C PRO A 351 -1.21 14.64 13.57
N LEU A 352 -1.15 14.89 12.26
CA LEU A 352 -2.22 14.56 11.33
C LEU A 352 -2.28 13.05 11.04
N ALA A 353 -3.50 12.51 10.97
CA ALA A 353 -3.75 11.13 10.58
C ALA A 353 -4.46 11.07 9.21
N VAL A 354 -4.16 10.03 8.44
CA VAL A 354 -4.83 9.76 7.16
C VAL A 354 -6.34 9.64 7.33
N GLY A 355 -7.10 10.33 6.48
CA GLY A 355 -8.57 10.38 6.54
C GLY A 355 -9.15 11.46 7.47
N MET A 356 -8.31 12.17 8.23
CA MET A 356 -8.74 13.24 9.13
C MET A 356 -9.35 14.39 8.33
N LYS A 357 -10.47 14.94 8.85
CA LYS A 357 -11.06 16.16 8.33
C LYS A 357 -10.33 17.35 8.92
N VAL A 358 -10.02 18.32 8.09
CA VAL A 358 -9.28 19.53 8.43
C VAL A 358 -9.85 20.72 7.66
N ASP A 359 -9.60 21.93 8.17
CA ASP A 359 -9.84 23.17 7.45
C ASP A 359 -8.50 23.76 7.02
N VAL A 360 -8.42 24.13 5.74
CA VAL A 360 -7.24 24.75 5.13
C VAL A 360 -7.49 26.25 5.00
N TYR A 361 -6.62 27.02 5.60
CA TYR A 361 -6.64 28.48 5.61
C TYR A 361 -5.54 28.99 4.66
N PHE A 362 -5.90 29.55 3.53
CA PHE A 362 -4.95 30.08 2.54
C PHE A 362 -4.48 31.47 2.96
N GLN A 363 -3.18 31.64 3.09
CA GLN A 363 -2.57 32.93 3.46
C GLN A 363 -2.37 33.80 2.23
N PRO A 364 -2.55 35.13 2.31
CA PRO A 364 -2.18 36.01 1.23
C PRO A 364 -0.67 35.87 0.93
N GLU A 365 -0.30 35.93 -0.36
CA GLU A 365 1.11 36.04 -0.72
C GLU A 365 1.69 37.26 -0.02
N GLY A 366 2.70 37.08 0.83
CA GLY A 366 3.37 38.17 1.52
C GLY A 366 3.98 39.12 0.46
N ARG A 367 3.61 40.41 0.60
CA ARG A 367 4.26 41.51 -0.14
C ARG A 367 5.70 41.65 0.32
#